data_52d4ff9e3b4db741d80ee16765076613
#
_entry.id   52d4ff9e3b4db741d80ee16765076613
#
_cell.length_a   1.000
_cell.length_b   1.000
_cell.length_c   1.000
_cell.angle_alpha   90.00
_cell.angle_beta   90.00
_cell.angle_gamma   90.00
#
_symmetry.space_group_name_H-M   'P 1'
#
loop_
_entity.id
_entity.type
_entity.pdbx_description
1 polymer ?
#
loop_
_entity_poly.entity_id
_entity_poly.type
_entity_poly.pdbx_seq_one_letter_code
_entity_poly.pdbx_strand_id
1 'polypeptide(L)'
;MAKAYWISAYRSIRDQGAFAAYARLAGPALEAAGGRFLARGLPARVYEGGLQERIVLLEFDSVTQAIAAHDSAAYQEALRALGSAADRDMRIVEGVG
;
A
#
# COMPACT_ATOMS: atom_id res chain seq x y z
N MET A 1 -13.93 -8.63 -16.34
CA MET A 1 -13.37 -7.36 -15.85
C MET A 1 -12.07 -7.62 -15.15
N ALA A 2 -11.06 -6.83 -15.47
CA ALA A 2 -9.75 -7.04 -14.87
C ALA A 2 -9.71 -6.48 -13.46
N LYS A 3 -9.07 -7.24 -12.58
CA LYS A 3 -8.76 -6.77 -11.24
C LYS A 3 -7.63 -5.75 -11.30
N ALA A 4 -7.37 -5.08 -10.20
CA ALA A 4 -6.27 -4.14 -10.08
C ALA A 4 -5.41 -4.49 -8.87
N TYR A 5 -4.13 -4.14 -8.95
CA TYR A 5 -3.18 -4.41 -7.89
C TYR A 5 -2.51 -3.12 -7.45
N TRP A 6 -2.47 -2.93 -6.15
CA TRP A 6 -1.82 -1.80 -5.51
C TRP A 6 -0.52 -2.34 -4.93
N ILE A 7 0.59 -1.79 -5.38
CA ILE A 7 1.92 -2.23 -4.97
C ILE A 7 2.60 -1.08 -4.26
N SER A 8 2.94 -1.30 -2.99
CA SER A 8 3.67 -0.34 -2.17
C SER A 8 5.04 -0.90 -1.89
N ALA A 9 6.08 -0.29 -2.43
CA ALA A 9 7.46 -0.71 -2.19
C ALA A 9 8.17 0.38 -1.39
N TYR A 10 8.52 0.10 -0.15
CA TYR A 10 9.17 1.09 0.71
C TYR A 10 10.64 1.23 0.35
N ARG A 11 11.14 2.46 0.39
CA ARG A 11 12.57 2.75 0.25
C ARG A 11 13.19 2.99 1.60
N SER A 12 12.47 3.63 2.52
CA SER A 12 12.92 3.84 3.89
C SER A 12 11.74 4.14 4.80
N ILE A 13 11.91 3.84 6.06
CA ILE A 13 10.96 4.24 7.11
C ILE A 13 11.79 4.98 8.16
N ARG A 14 11.54 6.29 8.29
CA ARG A 14 12.33 7.15 9.17
C ARG A 14 11.77 7.26 10.59
N ASP A 15 10.47 7.01 10.75
CA ASP A 15 9.78 7.13 12.02
C ASP A 15 8.84 5.93 12.19
N GLN A 16 9.28 4.97 12.99
CA GLN A 16 8.54 3.73 13.20
C GLN A 16 7.21 3.97 13.93
N GLY A 17 7.15 4.96 14.80
CA GLY A 17 5.92 5.31 15.52
C GLY A 17 4.85 5.84 14.58
N ALA A 18 5.23 6.76 13.69
CA ALA A 18 4.31 7.30 12.69
C ALA A 18 3.89 6.23 11.70
N PHE A 19 4.81 5.35 11.30
CA PHE A 19 4.48 4.22 10.43
C PHE A 19 3.47 3.29 11.09
N ALA A 20 3.65 2.98 12.37
CA ALA A 20 2.71 2.12 13.11
C ALA A 20 1.32 2.75 13.20
N ALA A 21 1.26 4.07 13.44
CA ALA A 21 -0.02 4.80 13.47
C ALA A 21 -0.70 4.74 12.10
N TYR A 22 0.07 4.95 11.02
CA TYR A 22 -0.43 4.81 9.66
C TYR A 22 -1.00 3.41 9.43
N ALA A 23 -0.25 2.37 9.78
CA ALA A 23 -0.65 0.99 9.52
C ALA A 23 -1.97 0.63 10.22
N ARG A 24 -2.16 1.12 11.45
CA ARG A 24 -3.40 0.88 12.19
C ARG A 24 -4.61 1.48 11.51
N LEU A 25 -4.44 2.61 10.79
CA LEU A 25 -5.53 3.27 10.08
C LEU A 25 -5.68 2.75 8.66
N ALA A 26 -4.57 2.51 7.97
CA ALA A 26 -4.58 2.15 6.55
C ALA A 26 -5.18 0.78 6.29
N GLY A 27 -4.85 -0.21 7.11
CA GLY A 27 -5.36 -1.57 6.92
C GLY A 27 -6.88 -1.61 6.89
N PRO A 28 -7.55 -1.15 7.95
CA PRO A 28 -9.03 -1.13 7.96
C PRO A 28 -9.61 -0.25 6.86
N ALA A 29 -8.99 0.90 6.56
CA ALA A 29 -9.49 1.80 5.52
C ALA A 29 -9.48 1.14 4.15
N LEU A 30 -8.39 0.46 3.80
CA LEU A 30 -8.26 -0.20 2.51
C LEU A 30 -9.18 -1.42 2.40
N GLU A 31 -9.32 -2.19 3.48
CA GLU A 31 -10.24 -3.33 3.49
C GLU A 31 -11.68 -2.89 3.37
N ALA A 32 -12.07 -1.82 4.07
CA ALA A 32 -13.42 -1.28 3.97
C ALA A 32 -13.73 -0.75 2.56
N ALA A 33 -12.70 -0.33 1.83
CA ALA A 33 -12.84 0.15 0.44
C ALA A 33 -12.77 -0.98 -0.58
N GLY A 34 -12.72 -2.24 -0.14
CA GLY A 34 -12.75 -3.40 -1.01
C GLY A 34 -11.40 -4.00 -1.34
N GLY A 35 -10.34 -3.54 -0.69
CA GLY A 35 -9.00 -4.09 -0.88
C GLY A 35 -8.79 -5.40 -0.15
N ARG A 36 -8.01 -6.27 -0.73
CA ARG A 36 -7.62 -7.54 -0.13
C ARG A 36 -6.10 -7.60 -0.07
N PHE A 37 -5.54 -7.75 1.13
CA PHE A 37 -4.09 -7.90 1.27
C PHE A 37 -3.68 -9.28 0.75
N LEU A 38 -2.81 -9.31 -0.24
CA LEU A 38 -2.28 -10.56 -0.81
C LEU A 38 -0.89 -10.88 -0.26
N ALA A 39 -0.08 -9.86 0.01
CA ALA A 39 1.25 -10.02 0.58
C ALA A 39 1.62 -8.76 1.33
N ARG A 40 2.39 -8.93 2.42
CA ARG A 40 2.76 -7.80 3.26
C ARG A 40 3.94 -8.23 4.15
N GLY A 41 5.07 -7.55 3.99
CA GLY A 41 6.25 -7.85 4.80
C GLY A 41 7.55 -7.58 4.07
N LEU A 42 8.64 -8.11 4.60
CA LEU A 42 9.95 -7.98 3.96
C LEU A 42 10.06 -8.98 2.81
N PRO A 43 10.79 -8.61 1.74
CA PRO A 43 11.00 -9.55 0.63
C PRO A 43 11.74 -10.80 1.09
N ALA A 44 11.34 -11.94 0.55
CA ALA A 44 12.07 -13.19 0.80
C ALA A 44 13.43 -13.18 0.11
N ARG A 45 13.53 -12.50 -1.03
CA ARG A 45 14.77 -12.38 -1.82
C ARG A 45 14.66 -11.13 -2.66
N VAL A 46 15.78 -10.44 -2.86
CA VAL A 46 15.83 -9.30 -3.78
C VAL A 46 16.85 -9.60 -4.88
N TYR A 47 16.60 -9.01 -6.05
CA TYR A 47 17.47 -9.12 -7.22
C TYR A 47 17.66 -7.73 -7.79
N GLU A 48 18.77 -7.55 -8.49
CA GLU A 48 19.10 -6.33 -9.23
C GLU A 48 18.91 -5.08 -8.37
N GLY A 49 18.06 -4.13 -8.77
CA GLY A 49 17.81 -2.90 -8.03
C GLY A 49 16.80 -3.01 -6.89
N GLY A 50 16.36 -4.21 -6.55
CA GLY A 50 15.42 -4.39 -5.45
C GLY A 50 16.03 -4.05 -4.10
N LEU A 51 15.18 -3.51 -3.20
CA LEU A 51 15.59 -3.16 -1.85
C LEU A 51 15.08 -4.17 -0.85
N GLN A 52 15.86 -4.45 0.20
CA GLN A 52 15.44 -5.31 1.31
C GLN A 52 14.58 -4.50 2.27
N GLU A 53 13.48 -3.92 1.75
CA GLU A 53 12.56 -3.10 2.50
C GLU A 53 11.13 -3.61 2.31
N ARG A 54 10.23 -3.16 3.16
CA ARG A 54 8.84 -3.64 3.20
C ARG A 54 8.13 -3.48 1.87
N ILE A 55 7.33 -4.50 1.52
CA ILE A 55 6.43 -4.46 0.36
C ILE A 55 5.02 -4.81 0.82
N VAL A 56 4.04 -4.18 0.19
CA VAL A 56 2.62 -4.47 0.41
C VAL A 56 1.95 -4.65 -0.95
N LEU A 57 1.19 -5.71 -1.10
CA LEU A 57 0.43 -5.99 -2.30
C LEU A 57 -1.03 -6.18 -1.93
N LEU A 58 -1.91 -5.36 -2.55
CA LEU A 58 -3.36 -5.48 -2.40
C LEU A 58 -3.99 -5.74 -3.75
N GLU A 59 -5.14 -6.40 -3.71
CA GLU A 59 -5.98 -6.62 -4.88
C GLU A 59 -7.29 -5.88 -4.69
N PHE A 60 -7.77 -5.23 -5.77
CA PHE A 60 -9.09 -4.61 -5.85
C PHE A 60 -9.82 -5.17 -7.06
N ASP A 61 -11.13 -5.01 -7.09
CA ASP A 61 -11.94 -5.52 -8.19
C ASP A 61 -11.73 -4.74 -9.49
N SER A 62 -11.26 -3.50 -9.40
CA SER A 62 -11.01 -2.66 -10.56
C SER A 62 -10.01 -1.55 -10.25
N VAL A 63 -9.43 -0.96 -11.29
CA VAL A 63 -8.57 0.22 -11.16
C VAL A 63 -9.35 1.38 -10.51
N THR A 64 -10.59 1.59 -10.96
CA THR A 64 -11.43 2.67 -10.41
C THR A 64 -11.60 2.51 -8.90
N GLN A 65 -11.85 1.28 -8.45
CA GLN A 65 -12.01 1.01 -7.02
C GLN A 65 -10.72 1.25 -6.24
N ALA A 66 -9.58 0.83 -6.79
CA ALA A 66 -8.29 1.03 -6.15
C ALA A 66 -7.96 2.53 -5.98
N ILE A 67 -8.23 3.31 -7.03
CA ILE A 67 -8.02 4.76 -6.97
C ILE A 67 -8.96 5.40 -5.95
N ALA A 68 -10.23 5.00 -5.94
CA ALA A 68 -11.20 5.50 -4.97
C ALA A 68 -10.78 5.18 -3.54
N ALA A 69 -10.19 4.01 -3.32
CA ALA A 69 -9.69 3.62 -2.01
C ALA A 69 -8.57 4.56 -1.54
N HIS A 70 -7.62 4.88 -2.43
CA HIS A 70 -6.55 5.82 -2.13
C HIS A 70 -7.10 7.21 -1.79
N ASP A 71 -8.09 7.65 -2.54
CA ASP A 71 -8.64 9.00 -2.39
C ASP A 71 -9.71 9.09 -1.31
N SER A 72 -10.04 7.97 -0.65
CA SER A 72 -11.06 7.97 0.41
C SER A 72 -10.60 8.81 1.61
N ALA A 73 -11.58 9.39 2.32
CA ALA A 73 -11.28 10.20 3.50
C ALA A 73 -10.53 9.38 4.55
N ALA A 74 -10.89 8.12 4.75
CA ALA A 74 -10.25 7.26 5.74
C ALA A 74 -8.77 7.00 5.40
N TYR A 75 -8.45 6.75 4.13
CA TYR A 75 -7.07 6.53 3.75
C TYR A 75 -6.26 7.82 3.79
N GLN A 76 -6.86 8.95 3.41
CA GLN A 76 -6.20 10.26 3.52
C GLN A 76 -5.85 10.59 4.96
N GLU A 77 -6.69 10.18 5.91
CA GLU A 77 -6.38 10.33 7.33
C GLU A 77 -5.17 9.49 7.73
N ALA A 78 -5.08 8.26 7.21
CA ALA A 78 -3.90 7.42 7.44
C ALA A 78 -2.63 8.08 6.90
N LEU A 79 -2.72 8.70 5.71
CA LEU A 79 -1.58 9.41 5.13
C LEU A 79 -1.14 10.59 6.00
N ARG A 80 -2.07 11.30 6.62
CA ARG A 80 -1.72 12.37 7.55
C ARG A 80 -0.94 11.84 8.74
N ALA A 81 -1.31 10.66 9.26
CA ALA A 81 -0.58 10.04 10.36
C ALA A 81 0.84 9.63 9.93
N LEU A 82 1.00 9.18 8.70
CA LEU A 82 2.32 8.82 8.17
C LEU A 82 3.22 10.06 8.01
N GLY A 83 2.65 11.14 7.47
CA GLY A 83 3.41 12.36 7.21
C GLY A 83 4.63 12.08 6.34
N SER A 84 5.79 12.53 6.79
CA SER A 84 7.07 12.33 6.08
C SER A 84 7.87 11.14 6.61
N ALA A 85 7.23 10.21 7.32
CA ALA A 85 7.92 9.13 8.01
C ALA A 85 8.48 8.06 7.08
N ALA A 86 8.05 8.00 5.83
CA ALA A 86 8.50 6.96 4.89
C ALA A 86 8.61 7.50 3.47
N ASP A 87 9.57 6.94 2.74
CA ASP A 87 9.65 7.06 1.28
C ASP A 87 9.22 5.73 0.69
N ARG A 88 8.35 5.78 -0.30
CA ARG A 88 7.90 4.57 -0.96
C ARG A 88 7.49 4.83 -2.40
N ASP A 89 7.58 3.77 -3.20
CA ASP A 89 7.09 3.73 -4.57
C ASP A 89 5.73 3.04 -4.52
N MET A 90 4.68 3.77 -4.85
CA MET A 90 3.32 3.22 -4.88
C MET A 90 2.75 3.27 -6.27
N ARG A 91 2.22 2.14 -6.73
CA ARG A 91 1.65 2.03 -8.07
C ARG A 91 0.38 1.19 -8.05
N ILE A 92 -0.56 1.57 -8.91
CA ILE A 92 -1.76 0.77 -9.18
C ILE A 92 -1.65 0.32 -10.62
N VAL A 93 -1.78 -0.99 -10.85
CA VAL A 93 -1.68 -1.56 -12.18
C VAL A 93 -2.87 -2.49 -12.43
N GLU A 94 -3.39 -2.46 -13.64
CA GLU A 94 -4.48 -3.37 -14.03
C GLU A 94 -3.93 -4.79 -14.19
N GLY A 95 -4.68 -5.77 -13.70
CA GLY A 95 -4.33 -7.17 -13.88
C GLY A 95 -4.50 -7.63 -15.31
N VAL A 96 -3.88 -8.74 -15.65
CA VAL A 96 -3.87 -9.27 -17.02
C VAL A 96 -5.13 -10.05 -17.38
N GLY A 97 -5.96 -10.33 -16.44
CA GLY A 97 -7.13 -11.11 -16.67
C GLY A 97 -8.39 -10.49 -16.27
#